data_153ddfd07219eb2745cc9411071a8883
#
_entry.id   153ddfd07219eb2745cc9411071a8883
#
_cell.length_a   1.000
_cell.length_b   1.000
_cell.length_c   1.000
_cell.angle_alpha   90.00
_cell.angle_beta   90.00
_cell.angle_gamma   90.00
#
_symmetry.space_group_name_H-M   'P 1'
#
loop_
_entity.id
_entity.type
_entity.pdbx_description
1 polymer ?
#
loop_
_entity_poly.entity_id
_entity_poly.type
_entity_poly.pdbx_seq_one_letter_code
_entity_poly.pdbx_strand_id
1 'polypeptide(L)'
;MGSLLVFSSNQLPECDRFDLWRETASSGPGAVDVAHVDRSPFFGRVEWLPLGNIDAYRVSFSAVTFTRSRRWIDRDGFDGFSFHINLSGRSETSRRKDRTVLDGFSATGYSYGQPFEAALIPPAGRYCESLNLVIPREDMLQKAPQAERFMGALHANQAPLRLLSRYLMLLSNTPAEDSRLNHLAGNHVLDLLALLLGPTRDAEHKAKLHGLRAVRLAALKRYLHDHHHHPRLSVATAARALNISERYLHDLIAETGESFTEMVNRLRLERACRLLCDPRQRHLRIGEIAFASGFNDLSYFNRLFRRRFGETPGTFKTGAHRTPEDCGPPDRRDPPGALDIGHD
;
A
#
# COMPACT_ATOMS: atom_id res chain seq x y z
N MET A 1 -1.69 2.81 -13.30
CA MET A 1 -1.68 1.74 -14.31
C MET A 1 -1.67 0.41 -13.61
N GLY A 2 -2.54 -0.53 -14.01
CA GLY A 2 -2.35 -1.93 -13.65
C GLY A 2 -1.05 -2.46 -14.26
N SER A 3 -0.79 -3.75 -14.12
CA SER A 3 0.38 -4.36 -14.74
C SER A 3 0.39 -4.12 -16.27
N LEU A 4 1.56 -3.78 -16.79
CA LEU A 4 1.80 -3.60 -18.22
C LEU A 4 2.29 -4.92 -18.80
N LEU A 5 1.68 -5.37 -19.91
CA LEU A 5 2.16 -6.54 -20.63
C LEU A 5 3.48 -6.18 -21.32
N VAL A 6 4.57 -6.82 -20.90
CA VAL A 6 5.92 -6.64 -21.48
C VAL A 6 6.18 -7.67 -22.56
N PHE A 7 5.73 -8.93 -22.34
CA PHE A 7 5.94 -10.02 -23.25
C PHE A 7 4.78 -11.03 -23.23
N SER A 8 4.42 -11.54 -24.40
CA SER A 8 3.50 -12.69 -24.53
C SER A 8 3.87 -13.53 -25.73
N SER A 9 4.12 -14.79 -25.52
CA SER A 9 4.44 -15.74 -26.59
C SER A 9 3.23 -16.13 -27.45
N ASN A 10 1.99 -15.84 -27.01
CA ASN A 10 0.78 -16.29 -27.69
C ASN A 10 0.62 -15.76 -29.13
N GLN A 11 1.22 -14.61 -29.41
CA GLN A 11 1.13 -13.95 -30.71
C GLN A 11 2.36 -14.20 -31.61
N LEU A 12 3.31 -15.00 -31.13
CA LEU A 12 4.59 -15.24 -31.81
C LEU A 12 4.62 -16.64 -32.46
N PRO A 13 5.33 -16.78 -33.60
CA PRO A 13 5.67 -18.10 -34.16
C PRO A 13 6.38 -18.96 -33.10
N GLU A 14 6.09 -20.24 -33.08
CA GLU A 14 6.62 -21.16 -32.05
C GLU A 14 8.15 -21.19 -31.99
N CYS A 15 8.80 -21.12 -33.14
CA CYS A 15 10.27 -21.11 -33.27
C CYS A 15 10.94 -19.89 -32.59
N ASP A 16 10.24 -18.74 -32.51
CA ASP A 16 10.82 -17.47 -32.04
C ASP A 16 10.51 -17.19 -30.58
N ARG A 17 9.55 -17.91 -29.98
CA ARG A 17 9.02 -17.62 -28.63
C ARG A 17 10.09 -17.59 -27.55
N PHE A 18 10.93 -18.63 -27.53
CA PHE A 18 11.96 -18.75 -26.51
C PHE A 18 13.10 -17.75 -26.69
N ASP A 19 13.55 -17.55 -27.91
CA ASP A 19 14.65 -16.62 -28.21
C ASP A 19 14.31 -15.18 -27.88
N LEU A 20 13.11 -14.73 -28.24
CA LEU A 20 12.62 -13.39 -27.91
C LEU A 20 12.41 -13.21 -26.39
N TRP A 21 11.91 -14.27 -25.73
CA TRP A 21 11.77 -14.20 -24.27
C TRP A 21 13.13 -14.18 -23.57
N ARG A 22 14.09 -14.97 -24.02
CA ARG A 22 15.47 -14.97 -23.53
C ARG A 22 16.13 -13.60 -23.71
N GLU A 23 15.93 -12.94 -24.82
CA GLU A 23 16.43 -11.60 -25.08
C GLU A 23 15.84 -10.59 -24.06
N THR A 24 14.54 -10.68 -23.79
CA THR A 24 13.89 -9.85 -22.75
C THR A 24 14.50 -10.08 -21.37
N ALA A 25 14.75 -11.33 -20.96
CA ALA A 25 15.33 -11.68 -19.68
C ALA A 25 16.83 -11.32 -19.56
N SER A 26 17.53 -11.22 -20.68
CA SER A 26 18.97 -10.89 -20.76
C SER A 26 19.23 -9.39 -20.98
N SER A 27 18.17 -8.58 -21.02
CA SER A 27 18.26 -7.12 -21.17
C SER A 27 18.03 -6.41 -19.85
N GLY A 28 18.75 -5.29 -19.66
CA GLY A 28 18.57 -4.42 -18.50
C GLY A 28 19.33 -4.83 -17.23
N PRO A 29 19.11 -4.10 -16.14
CA PRO A 29 19.73 -4.38 -14.84
C PRO A 29 19.26 -5.74 -14.28
N GLY A 30 20.21 -6.51 -13.76
CA GLY A 30 19.90 -7.84 -13.23
C GLY A 30 19.72 -8.93 -14.30
N ALA A 31 20.31 -8.73 -15.49
CA ALA A 31 20.28 -9.68 -16.60
C ALA A 31 20.80 -11.07 -16.19
N VAL A 32 20.19 -12.11 -16.76
CA VAL A 32 20.50 -13.52 -16.52
C VAL A 32 20.56 -14.29 -17.85
N ASP A 33 21.36 -15.34 -17.89
CA ASP A 33 21.25 -16.35 -18.95
C ASP A 33 20.01 -17.21 -18.66
N VAL A 34 19.28 -17.56 -19.72
CA VAL A 34 18.11 -18.43 -19.63
C VAL A 34 18.25 -19.61 -20.55
N ALA A 35 17.94 -20.80 -20.04
CA ALA A 35 17.88 -22.02 -20.81
C ALA A 35 16.50 -22.66 -20.67
N HIS A 36 15.95 -23.15 -21.78
CA HIS A 36 14.72 -23.94 -21.77
C HIS A 36 15.06 -25.39 -21.37
N VAL A 37 14.33 -25.94 -20.42
CA VAL A 37 14.67 -27.24 -19.81
C VAL A 37 14.19 -28.41 -20.63
N ASP A 38 13.08 -28.27 -21.30
CA ASP A 38 12.47 -29.34 -22.09
C ASP A 38 12.33 -28.99 -23.59
N ARG A 39 11.85 -29.94 -24.41
CA ARG A 39 11.65 -29.74 -25.86
C ARG A 39 10.20 -29.40 -26.21
N SER A 40 9.36 -29.10 -25.21
CA SER A 40 7.98 -28.70 -25.45
C SER A 40 7.92 -27.30 -26.05
N PRO A 41 6.83 -26.93 -26.74
CA PRO A 41 6.65 -25.57 -27.20
C PRO A 41 6.73 -24.56 -26.02
N PHE A 42 7.57 -23.54 -26.18
CA PHE A 42 7.76 -22.57 -25.14
C PHE A 42 6.52 -21.67 -25.01
N PHE A 43 6.11 -21.48 -23.77
CA PHE A 43 5.14 -20.45 -23.36
C PHE A 43 5.81 -19.48 -22.40
N GLY A 44 5.55 -18.18 -22.60
CA GLY A 44 6.00 -17.13 -21.70
C GLY A 44 5.04 -15.94 -21.71
N ARG A 45 4.76 -15.39 -20.53
CA ARG A 45 4.02 -14.15 -20.32
C ARG A 45 4.65 -13.37 -19.18
N VAL A 46 4.94 -12.12 -19.43
CA VAL A 46 5.55 -11.19 -18.46
C VAL A 46 4.68 -9.94 -18.38
N GLU A 47 4.23 -9.61 -17.20
CA GLU A 47 3.54 -8.38 -16.86
C GLU A 47 4.39 -7.59 -15.86
N TRP A 48 4.62 -6.33 -16.14
CA TRP A 48 5.40 -5.44 -15.30
C TRP A 48 4.47 -4.52 -14.50
N LEU A 49 4.77 -4.36 -13.22
CA LEU A 49 4.08 -3.47 -12.28
C LEU A 49 5.12 -2.55 -11.63
N PRO A 50 5.24 -1.29 -12.06
CA PRO A 50 6.14 -0.32 -11.45
C PRO A 50 5.64 0.11 -10.08
N LEU A 51 6.48 -0.01 -9.04
CA LEU A 51 6.15 0.36 -7.66
C LEU A 51 7.17 1.40 -7.12
N GLY A 52 7.25 2.54 -7.79
CA GLY A 52 8.25 3.56 -7.47
C GLY A 52 9.65 3.12 -7.87
N ASN A 53 10.53 2.89 -6.88
CA ASN A 53 11.90 2.42 -7.11
C ASN A 53 11.99 0.89 -7.24
N ILE A 54 10.89 0.18 -7.04
CA ILE A 54 10.82 -1.28 -7.10
C ILE A 54 10.12 -1.70 -8.38
N ASP A 55 10.66 -2.68 -9.06
CA ASP A 55 9.99 -3.36 -10.15
C ASP A 55 9.38 -4.66 -9.66
N ALA A 56 8.08 -4.84 -9.88
CA ALA A 56 7.40 -6.08 -9.67
C ALA A 56 6.98 -6.70 -11.03
N TYR A 57 7.10 -8.00 -11.14
CA TYR A 57 6.72 -8.73 -12.35
C TYR A 57 5.82 -9.90 -11.97
N ARG A 58 4.72 -10.04 -12.68
CA ARG A 58 3.96 -11.28 -12.72
C ARG A 58 4.37 -12.06 -13.96
N VAL A 59 4.83 -13.27 -13.76
CA VAL A 59 5.34 -14.09 -14.88
C VAL A 59 4.71 -15.48 -14.87
N SER A 60 4.45 -15.98 -16.08
CA SER A 60 4.02 -17.37 -16.33
C SER A 60 4.86 -17.92 -17.47
N PHE A 61 5.45 -19.11 -17.32
CA PHE A 61 6.36 -19.67 -18.32
C PHE A 61 6.52 -21.19 -18.21
N SER A 62 7.01 -21.77 -19.31
CA SER A 62 7.46 -23.17 -19.39
C SER A 62 8.66 -23.42 -18.48
N ALA A 63 9.11 -24.68 -18.37
CA ALA A 63 10.28 -25.03 -17.58
C ALA A 63 11.55 -24.30 -18.07
N VAL A 64 12.21 -23.57 -17.18
CA VAL A 64 13.42 -22.81 -17.50
C VAL A 64 14.43 -22.85 -16.38
N THR A 65 15.71 -22.64 -16.76
CA THR A 65 16.80 -22.39 -15.83
C THR A 65 17.31 -20.98 -16.04
N PHE A 66 17.48 -20.23 -14.94
CA PHE A 66 18.11 -18.93 -14.91
C PHE A 66 19.50 -19.06 -14.31
N THR A 67 20.49 -18.44 -14.95
CA THR A 67 21.88 -18.42 -14.46
C THR A 67 22.40 -16.99 -14.43
N ARG A 68 22.74 -16.52 -13.23
CA ARG A 68 23.48 -15.27 -13.06
C ARG A 68 24.94 -15.60 -12.82
N SER A 69 25.74 -15.43 -13.84
CA SER A 69 27.18 -15.66 -13.78
C SER A 69 27.96 -14.40 -13.39
N ARG A 70 29.24 -14.56 -13.04
CA ARG A 70 30.14 -13.42 -12.80
C ARG A 70 30.22 -12.49 -14.00
N ARG A 71 30.18 -13.02 -15.21
CA ARG A 71 30.18 -12.24 -16.45
C ARG A 71 29.04 -11.21 -16.50
N TRP A 72 27.84 -11.60 -16.06
CA TRP A 72 26.69 -10.69 -16.01
C TRP A 72 26.86 -9.63 -14.93
N ILE A 73 27.35 -10.03 -13.75
CA ILE A 73 27.61 -9.10 -12.62
C ILE A 73 28.62 -8.02 -13.05
N ASP A 74 29.70 -8.44 -13.70
CA ASP A 74 30.75 -7.49 -14.16
C ASP A 74 30.25 -6.60 -15.31
N ARG A 75 29.30 -7.10 -16.12
CA ARG A 75 28.76 -6.38 -17.27
C ARG A 75 27.76 -5.29 -16.91
N ASP A 76 26.79 -5.57 -16.03
CA ASP A 76 25.70 -4.69 -15.71
C ASP A 76 25.89 -3.92 -14.40
N GLY A 77 26.82 -4.37 -13.55
CA GLY A 77 27.12 -3.74 -12.26
C GLY A 77 25.93 -3.75 -11.29
N PHE A 78 24.83 -4.41 -11.62
CA PHE A 78 23.65 -4.43 -10.78
C PHE A 78 23.83 -5.41 -9.62
N ASP A 79 23.79 -4.89 -8.39
CA ASP A 79 23.98 -5.63 -7.14
C ASP A 79 22.73 -5.68 -6.24
N GLY A 80 21.57 -5.24 -6.75
CA GLY A 80 20.30 -5.24 -6.03
C GLY A 80 19.84 -6.61 -5.54
N PHE A 81 18.65 -6.66 -4.99
CA PHE A 81 18.01 -7.88 -4.52
C PHE A 81 16.84 -8.27 -5.42
N SER A 82 16.60 -9.56 -5.53
CA SER A 82 15.37 -10.09 -6.11
C SER A 82 14.69 -11.07 -5.16
N PHE A 83 13.36 -11.02 -5.16
CA PHE A 83 12.52 -11.99 -4.47
C PHE A 83 11.61 -12.66 -5.48
N HIS A 84 11.78 -13.96 -5.61
CA HIS A 84 10.96 -14.81 -6.44
C HIS A 84 9.93 -15.52 -5.56
N ILE A 85 8.66 -15.19 -5.72
CA ILE A 85 7.53 -15.82 -5.02
C ILE A 85 6.89 -16.80 -5.99
N ASN A 86 7.12 -18.08 -5.76
CA ASN A 86 6.53 -19.15 -6.54
C ASN A 86 5.06 -19.34 -6.14
N LEU A 87 4.14 -19.17 -7.06
CA LEU A 87 2.71 -19.38 -6.85
C LEU A 87 2.30 -20.81 -7.20
N SER A 88 2.97 -21.40 -8.23
CA SER A 88 2.77 -22.79 -8.63
C SER A 88 4.03 -23.36 -9.26
N GLY A 89 4.26 -24.65 -9.05
CA GLY A 89 5.43 -25.36 -9.57
C GLY A 89 6.50 -25.62 -8.51
N ARG A 90 7.66 -26.02 -8.97
CA ARG A 90 8.82 -26.38 -8.16
C ARG A 90 9.97 -25.44 -8.51
N SER A 91 10.64 -24.92 -7.49
CA SER A 91 11.85 -24.10 -7.62
C SER A 91 13.05 -24.86 -7.05
N GLU A 92 14.10 -25.02 -7.85
CA GLU A 92 15.39 -25.57 -7.44
C GLU A 92 16.44 -24.48 -7.58
N THR A 93 17.09 -24.14 -6.49
CA THR A 93 18.12 -23.09 -6.46
C THR A 93 19.45 -23.65 -6.02
N SER A 94 20.49 -23.34 -6.79
CA SER A 94 21.88 -23.64 -6.46
C SER A 94 22.66 -22.38 -6.22
N ARG A 95 23.30 -22.29 -5.06
CA ARG A 95 24.18 -21.17 -4.69
C ARG A 95 25.41 -21.73 -4.01
N ARG A 96 26.59 -21.53 -4.62
CA ARG A 96 27.84 -22.14 -4.13
C ARG A 96 27.73 -23.65 -3.98
N LYS A 97 27.69 -24.19 -2.75
CA LYS A 97 27.54 -25.60 -2.43
C LYS A 97 26.16 -26.00 -1.93
N ASP A 98 25.28 -24.99 -1.74
CA ASP A 98 23.96 -25.20 -1.19
C ASP A 98 22.95 -25.36 -2.33
N ARG A 99 22.19 -26.44 -2.28
CA ARG A 99 21.03 -26.68 -3.17
C ARG A 99 19.77 -26.68 -2.33
N THR A 100 18.81 -25.89 -2.74
CA THR A 100 17.50 -25.80 -2.10
C THR A 100 16.41 -26.13 -3.08
N VAL A 101 15.47 -26.96 -2.66
CA VAL A 101 14.29 -27.35 -3.45
C VAL A 101 13.06 -26.92 -2.68
N LEU A 102 12.18 -26.19 -3.35
CA LEU A 102 10.91 -25.71 -2.81
C LEU A 102 9.78 -26.10 -3.74
N ASP A 103 8.77 -26.78 -3.20
CA ASP A 103 7.56 -27.16 -3.92
C ASP A 103 6.40 -26.24 -3.55
N GLY A 104 5.56 -25.91 -4.53
CA GLY A 104 4.35 -25.13 -4.36
C GLY A 104 4.62 -23.68 -3.94
N PHE A 105 3.72 -23.14 -3.14
CA PHE A 105 3.80 -21.73 -2.69
C PHE A 105 4.99 -21.52 -1.75
N SER A 106 5.97 -20.78 -2.24
CA SER A 106 7.25 -20.54 -1.56
C SER A 106 7.91 -19.27 -2.08
N ALA A 107 8.99 -18.83 -1.43
CA ALA A 107 9.77 -17.70 -1.93
C ALA A 107 11.27 -17.97 -1.81
N THR A 108 12.04 -17.36 -2.71
CA THR A 108 13.50 -17.37 -2.69
C THR A 108 14.02 -15.96 -2.89
N GLY A 109 14.96 -15.56 -2.04
CA GLY A 109 15.68 -14.30 -2.17
C GLY A 109 17.03 -14.47 -2.84
N TYR A 110 17.38 -13.57 -3.75
CA TYR A 110 18.66 -13.53 -4.45
C TYR A 110 19.32 -12.17 -4.25
N SER A 111 20.66 -12.18 -4.08
CA SER A 111 21.48 -10.98 -4.25
C SER A 111 22.11 -11.02 -5.64
N TYR A 112 21.82 -10.03 -6.47
CA TYR A 112 22.34 -9.96 -7.84
C TYR A 112 23.85 -9.68 -7.91
N GLY A 113 24.45 -9.19 -6.85
CA GLY A 113 25.92 -9.11 -6.71
C GLY A 113 26.61 -10.46 -6.49
N GLN A 114 25.89 -11.58 -6.48
CA GLN A 114 26.44 -12.93 -6.30
C GLN A 114 25.91 -13.89 -7.38
N PRO A 115 26.77 -14.83 -7.86
CA PRO A 115 26.31 -15.85 -8.80
C PRO A 115 25.26 -16.79 -8.20
N PHE A 116 24.27 -17.14 -8.99
CA PHE A 116 23.25 -18.13 -8.62
C PHE A 116 22.72 -18.87 -9.88
N GLU A 117 22.12 -20.01 -9.65
CA GLU A 117 21.35 -20.76 -10.64
C GLU A 117 19.99 -21.14 -10.03
N ALA A 118 18.93 -20.99 -10.81
CA ALA A 118 17.57 -21.34 -10.39
C ALA A 118 16.84 -22.05 -11.51
N ALA A 119 16.37 -23.26 -11.28
CA ALA A 119 15.49 -24.00 -12.17
C ALA A 119 14.04 -23.89 -11.67
N LEU A 120 13.13 -23.54 -12.59
CA LEU A 120 11.71 -23.44 -12.32
C LEU A 120 10.99 -24.48 -13.18
N ILE A 121 10.32 -25.41 -12.52
CA ILE A 121 9.70 -26.59 -13.11
C ILE A 121 8.20 -26.54 -12.85
N PRO A 122 7.37 -26.43 -13.90
CA PRO A 122 5.93 -26.37 -13.75
C PRO A 122 5.33 -27.71 -13.32
N PRO A 123 4.13 -27.72 -12.73
CA PRO A 123 3.35 -28.94 -12.58
C PRO A 123 3.01 -29.54 -13.96
N ALA A 124 2.79 -30.85 -14.01
CA ALA A 124 2.45 -31.53 -15.25
C ALA A 124 1.27 -30.88 -16.00
N GLY A 125 1.46 -30.54 -17.26
CA GLY A 125 0.44 -29.93 -18.12
C GLY A 125 0.09 -28.49 -17.78
N ARG A 126 0.92 -27.78 -17.00
CA ARG A 126 0.73 -26.36 -16.60
C ARG A 126 1.99 -25.54 -16.84
N TYR A 127 1.90 -24.27 -16.51
CA TYR A 127 3.03 -23.32 -16.51
C TYR A 127 3.44 -23.00 -15.06
N CYS A 128 4.70 -22.61 -14.88
CA CYS A 128 5.10 -21.94 -13.65
C CYS A 128 4.41 -20.59 -13.55
N GLU A 129 3.91 -20.25 -12.40
CA GLU A 129 3.41 -18.90 -12.09
C GLU A 129 4.18 -18.34 -10.93
N SER A 130 4.67 -17.13 -11.07
CA SER A 130 5.41 -16.45 -10.01
C SER A 130 5.25 -14.94 -10.03
N LEU A 131 5.57 -14.34 -8.88
CA LEU A 131 5.74 -12.90 -8.72
C LEU A 131 7.22 -12.65 -8.43
N ASN A 132 7.83 -11.74 -9.17
CA ASN A 132 9.22 -11.35 -8.97
C ASN A 132 9.29 -9.90 -8.56
N LEU A 133 10.11 -9.61 -7.57
CA LEU A 133 10.45 -8.27 -7.14
C LEU A 133 11.92 -8.02 -7.42
N VAL A 134 12.23 -6.90 -8.03
CA VAL A 134 13.60 -6.40 -8.22
C VAL A 134 13.74 -5.10 -7.43
N ILE A 135 14.67 -5.07 -6.50
CA ILE A 135 14.77 -4.03 -5.48
C ILE A 135 16.20 -3.49 -5.47
N PRO A 136 16.40 -2.17 -5.62
CA PRO A 136 17.70 -1.56 -5.43
C PRO A 136 18.28 -1.90 -4.05
N ARG A 137 19.59 -2.09 -3.99
CA ARG A 137 20.28 -2.49 -2.75
C ARG A 137 20.04 -1.53 -1.60
N GLU A 138 20.12 -0.23 -1.90
CA GLU A 138 19.94 0.83 -0.92
C GLU A 138 18.56 0.80 -0.28
N ASP A 139 17.51 0.71 -1.10
CA ASP A 139 16.12 0.68 -0.63
C ASP A 139 15.86 -0.54 0.28
N MET A 140 16.40 -1.71 -0.10
CA MET A 140 16.25 -2.92 0.71
C MET A 140 17.00 -2.84 2.03
N LEU A 141 18.27 -2.41 2.02
CA LEU A 141 19.10 -2.34 3.22
C LEU A 141 18.64 -1.25 4.19
N GLN A 142 18.01 -0.18 3.70
CA GLN A 142 17.40 0.83 4.54
C GLN A 142 16.26 0.24 5.41
N LYS A 143 15.46 -0.67 4.85
CA LYS A 143 14.34 -1.31 5.56
C LYS A 143 14.73 -2.59 6.30
N ALA A 144 15.64 -3.36 5.74
CA ALA A 144 16.13 -4.64 6.28
C ALA A 144 17.66 -4.74 6.15
N PRO A 145 18.44 -4.13 7.06
CA PRO A 145 19.92 -4.15 7.01
C PRO A 145 20.52 -5.56 7.01
N GLN A 146 19.77 -6.54 7.52
CA GLN A 146 20.19 -7.95 7.57
C GLN A 146 19.78 -8.75 6.32
N ALA A 147 19.21 -8.13 5.29
CA ALA A 147 18.65 -8.83 4.11
C ALA A 147 19.66 -9.82 3.49
N GLU A 148 20.94 -9.49 3.42
CA GLU A 148 21.97 -10.37 2.87
C GLU A 148 22.10 -11.72 3.59
N ARG A 149 21.87 -11.74 4.91
CA ARG A 149 21.99 -12.96 5.72
C ARG A 149 20.84 -13.94 5.48
N PHE A 150 19.72 -13.42 4.98
CA PHE A 150 18.48 -14.19 4.76
C PHE A 150 18.22 -14.51 3.30
N MET A 151 19.20 -14.25 2.40
CA MET A 151 19.09 -14.69 1.01
C MET A 151 19.08 -16.20 0.94
N GLY A 152 18.05 -16.74 0.30
CA GLY A 152 17.81 -18.17 0.17
C GLY A 152 16.33 -18.51 0.28
N ALA A 153 16.03 -19.73 0.70
CA ALA A 153 14.66 -20.24 0.79
C ALA A 153 13.86 -19.63 1.95
N LEU A 154 12.66 -19.18 1.64
CA LEU A 154 11.67 -18.71 2.58
C LEU A 154 10.43 -19.61 2.50
N HIS A 155 10.11 -20.30 3.58
CA HIS A 155 9.04 -21.28 3.60
C HIS A 155 7.63 -20.69 3.58
N ALA A 156 6.70 -21.39 2.93
CA ALA A 156 5.33 -21.00 2.61
C ALA A 156 4.43 -20.59 3.80
N ASN A 157 4.75 -21.05 4.98
CA ASN A 157 3.87 -20.90 6.16
C ASN A 157 3.99 -19.56 6.90
N GLN A 158 4.72 -18.60 6.33
CA GLN A 158 4.86 -17.28 6.95
C GLN A 158 3.70 -16.37 6.55
N ALA A 159 2.99 -15.84 7.53
CA ALA A 159 1.88 -14.91 7.29
C ALA A 159 2.27 -13.68 6.45
N PRO A 160 3.47 -13.07 6.62
CA PRO A 160 3.93 -11.97 5.77
C PRO A 160 4.05 -12.34 4.29
N LEU A 161 4.51 -13.56 3.95
CA LEU A 161 4.63 -13.99 2.55
C LEU A 161 3.27 -14.11 1.87
N ARG A 162 2.28 -14.65 2.57
CA ARG A 162 0.90 -14.72 2.06
C ARG A 162 0.26 -13.34 1.88
N LEU A 163 0.53 -12.43 2.81
CA LEU A 163 0.03 -11.05 2.71
C LEU A 163 0.68 -10.33 1.54
N LEU A 164 2.01 -10.43 1.41
CA LEU A 164 2.77 -9.83 0.32
C LEU A 164 2.29 -10.31 -1.06
N SER A 165 2.13 -11.63 -1.24
CA SER A 165 1.66 -12.18 -2.51
C SER A 165 0.25 -11.72 -2.88
N ARG A 166 -0.69 -11.70 -1.91
CA ARG A 166 -2.05 -11.19 -2.12
C ARG A 166 -2.07 -9.70 -2.43
N TYR A 167 -1.22 -8.93 -1.76
CA TYR A 167 -1.10 -7.50 -2.00
C TYR A 167 -0.58 -7.21 -3.41
N LEU A 168 0.48 -7.90 -3.86
CA LEU A 168 1.00 -7.78 -5.22
C LEU A 168 -0.04 -8.19 -6.27
N MET A 169 -0.81 -9.25 -6.04
CA MET A 169 -1.90 -9.67 -6.93
C MET A 169 -3.03 -8.64 -6.98
N LEU A 170 -3.37 -8.01 -5.85
CA LEU A 170 -4.33 -6.91 -5.81
C LEU A 170 -3.84 -5.72 -6.63
N LEU A 171 -2.60 -5.30 -6.44
CA LEU A 171 -2.00 -4.19 -7.17
C LEU A 171 -1.93 -4.46 -8.69
N SER A 172 -1.61 -5.69 -9.10
CA SER A 172 -1.56 -6.09 -10.51
C SER A 172 -2.92 -5.96 -11.22
N ASN A 173 -4.01 -6.13 -10.48
CA ASN A 173 -5.37 -6.05 -11.01
C ASN A 173 -6.03 -4.66 -10.81
N THR A 174 -5.35 -3.74 -10.12
CA THR A 174 -5.89 -2.40 -9.83
C THR A 174 -5.17 -1.37 -10.68
N PRO A 175 -5.84 -0.66 -11.59
CA PRO A 175 -5.21 0.40 -12.36
C PRO A 175 -4.74 1.51 -11.42
N ALA A 176 -3.44 1.73 -11.31
CA ALA A 176 -2.88 2.88 -10.60
C ALA A 176 -2.29 3.84 -11.62
N GLU A 177 -2.97 4.97 -11.83
CA GLU A 177 -2.50 6.04 -12.73
C GLU A 177 -1.61 7.05 -12.00
N ASP A 178 -1.59 7.03 -10.66
CA ASP A 178 -0.88 7.98 -9.82
C ASP A 178 0.49 7.42 -9.38
N SER A 179 1.56 8.10 -9.78
CA SER A 179 2.94 7.77 -9.39
C SER A 179 3.14 7.80 -7.87
N ARG A 180 2.40 8.64 -7.14
CA ARG A 180 2.44 8.69 -5.67
C ARG A 180 1.92 7.42 -5.04
N LEU A 181 0.84 6.85 -5.61
CA LEU A 181 0.30 5.56 -5.16
C LEU A 181 1.28 4.42 -5.43
N ASN A 182 1.99 4.45 -6.56
CA ASN A 182 3.01 3.45 -6.87
C ASN A 182 4.18 3.50 -5.87
N HIS A 183 4.66 4.69 -5.50
CA HIS A 183 5.70 4.84 -4.47
C HIS A 183 5.21 4.38 -3.08
N LEU A 184 3.97 4.71 -2.72
CA LEU A 184 3.38 4.26 -1.46
C LEU A 184 3.26 2.73 -1.43
N ALA A 185 2.79 2.13 -2.52
CA ALA A 185 2.69 0.68 -2.64
C ALA A 185 4.07 0.00 -2.56
N GLY A 186 5.09 0.58 -3.20
CA GLY A 186 6.48 0.11 -3.10
C GLY A 186 7.01 0.13 -1.65
N ASN A 187 6.75 1.20 -0.90
CA ASN A 187 7.10 1.25 0.51
C ASN A 187 6.40 0.16 1.34
N HIS A 188 5.12 -0.11 1.09
CA HIS A 188 4.41 -1.20 1.76
C HIS A 188 5.00 -2.58 1.41
N VAL A 189 5.41 -2.79 0.17
CA VAL A 189 6.10 -4.01 -0.26
C VAL A 189 7.42 -4.18 0.49
N LEU A 190 8.23 -3.12 0.61
CA LEU A 190 9.48 -3.14 1.38
C LEU A 190 9.23 -3.45 2.86
N ASP A 191 8.21 -2.86 3.47
CA ASP A 191 7.87 -3.13 4.87
C ASP A 191 7.44 -4.59 5.09
N LEU A 192 6.66 -5.17 4.17
CA LEU A 192 6.27 -6.58 4.21
C LEU A 192 7.46 -7.52 4.00
N LEU A 193 8.41 -7.17 3.11
CA LEU A 193 9.65 -7.92 2.93
C LEU A 193 10.55 -7.84 4.17
N ALA A 194 10.67 -6.67 4.79
CA ALA A 194 11.41 -6.51 6.04
C ALA A 194 10.85 -7.40 7.16
N LEU A 195 9.51 -7.52 7.25
CA LEU A 195 8.85 -8.45 8.17
C LEU A 195 9.14 -9.91 7.82
N LEU A 196 9.14 -10.25 6.53
CA LEU A 196 9.38 -11.61 6.05
C LEU A 196 10.82 -12.07 6.33
N LEU A 197 11.80 -11.17 6.16
CA LEU A 197 13.22 -11.46 6.38
C LEU A 197 13.61 -11.51 7.86
N GLY A 198 12.69 -11.27 8.74
CA GLY A 198 12.91 -11.26 10.17
C GLY A 198 13.52 -9.93 10.63
N PRO A 199 12.84 -9.21 11.51
CA PRO A 199 13.30 -7.94 12.02
C PRO A 199 14.51 -8.11 12.94
N THR A 200 15.40 -7.12 12.95
CA THR A 200 16.18 -6.84 14.16
C THR A 200 15.17 -6.61 15.30
N ARG A 201 15.52 -6.93 16.57
CA ARG A 201 14.62 -6.67 17.72
C ARG A 201 14.01 -5.26 17.69
N ASP A 202 14.76 -4.27 17.21
CA ASP A 202 14.30 -2.88 17.09
C ASP A 202 13.31 -2.68 15.94
N ALA A 203 13.47 -3.35 14.80
CA ALA A 203 12.54 -3.26 13.67
C ALA A 203 11.23 -4.02 13.99
N GLU A 204 11.30 -5.15 14.70
CA GLU A 204 10.12 -5.86 15.21
C GLU A 204 9.34 -5.00 16.20
N HIS A 205 10.04 -4.29 17.08
CA HIS A 205 9.42 -3.38 18.03
C HIS A 205 8.78 -2.18 17.31
N LYS A 206 9.47 -1.57 16.32
CA LYS A 206 8.94 -0.47 15.50
C LYS A 206 7.74 -0.92 14.65
N ALA A 207 7.82 -2.05 13.95
CA ALA A 207 6.71 -2.56 13.13
C ALA A 207 5.47 -2.91 13.96
N LYS A 208 5.65 -3.53 15.14
CA LYS A 208 4.57 -3.74 16.11
C LYS A 208 3.98 -2.44 16.61
N LEU A 209 4.82 -1.42 16.86
CA LEU A 209 4.37 -0.09 17.26
C LEU A 209 3.57 0.59 16.14
N HIS A 210 4.04 0.58 14.90
CA HIS A 210 3.35 1.19 13.76
C HIS A 210 2.01 0.50 13.45
N GLY A 211 1.99 -0.83 13.39
CA GLY A 211 0.76 -1.60 13.20
C GLY A 211 -0.25 -1.39 14.32
N LEU A 212 0.21 -1.40 15.57
CA LEU A 212 -0.61 -1.16 16.74
C LEU A 212 -1.13 0.30 16.77
N ARG A 213 -0.30 1.26 16.34
CA ARG A 213 -0.70 2.67 16.22
C ARG A 213 -1.80 2.86 15.18
N ALA A 214 -1.67 2.27 14.00
CA ALA A 214 -2.70 2.33 12.96
C ALA A 214 -4.04 1.75 13.43
N VAL A 215 -4.01 0.58 14.09
CA VAL A 215 -5.21 -0.04 14.67
C VAL A 215 -5.83 0.85 15.75
N ARG A 216 -5.01 1.44 16.62
CA ARG A 216 -5.48 2.35 17.68
C ARG A 216 -6.03 3.66 17.14
N LEU A 217 -5.42 4.21 16.08
CA LEU A 217 -5.95 5.40 15.40
C LEU A 217 -7.30 5.11 14.73
N ALA A 218 -7.45 3.94 14.09
CA ALA A 218 -8.74 3.50 13.54
C ALA A 218 -9.80 3.32 14.63
N ALA A 219 -9.43 2.72 15.78
CA ALA A 219 -10.31 2.57 16.92
C ALA A 219 -10.72 3.93 17.51
N LEU A 220 -9.79 4.88 17.61
CA LEU A 220 -10.08 6.24 18.04
C LEU A 220 -11.05 6.95 17.09
N LYS A 221 -10.79 6.91 15.78
CA LYS A 221 -11.70 7.49 14.76
C LYS A 221 -13.11 6.91 14.86
N ARG A 222 -13.24 5.60 15.05
CA ARG A 222 -14.54 4.93 15.27
C ARG A 222 -15.19 5.41 16.56
N TYR A 223 -14.45 5.43 17.66
CA TYR A 223 -14.96 5.90 18.95
C TYR A 223 -15.46 7.34 18.88
N LEU A 224 -14.70 8.23 18.24
CA LEU A 224 -15.13 9.64 18.03
C LEU A 224 -16.37 9.72 17.14
N HIS A 225 -16.45 8.93 16.07
CA HIS A 225 -17.63 8.86 15.21
C HIS A 225 -18.90 8.45 15.98
N ASP A 226 -18.77 7.49 16.88
CA ASP A 226 -19.92 6.97 17.65
C ASP A 226 -20.32 7.88 18.83
N HIS A 227 -19.36 8.65 19.39
CA HIS A 227 -19.56 9.39 20.63
C HIS A 227 -19.42 10.92 20.53
N HIS A 228 -19.18 11.49 19.33
CA HIS A 228 -18.96 12.94 19.17
C HIS A 228 -20.12 13.79 19.65
N HIS A 229 -21.34 13.25 19.67
CA HIS A 229 -22.55 13.94 20.13
C HIS A 229 -22.66 14.05 21.65
N HIS A 230 -21.83 13.33 22.40
CA HIS A 230 -21.85 13.45 23.86
C HIS A 230 -21.19 14.76 24.33
N PRO A 231 -21.90 15.60 25.12
CA PRO A 231 -21.38 16.90 25.53
C PRO A 231 -20.10 16.81 26.37
N ARG A 232 -19.92 15.72 27.11
CA ARG A 232 -18.76 15.48 28.01
C ARG A 232 -17.60 14.73 27.34
N LEU A 233 -17.63 14.56 26.01
CA LEU A 233 -16.53 13.93 25.31
C LEU A 233 -15.25 14.76 25.46
N SER A 234 -14.20 14.14 25.98
CA SER A 234 -12.89 14.74 26.22
C SER A 234 -11.78 13.76 25.86
N VAL A 235 -10.54 14.24 25.78
CA VAL A 235 -9.33 13.40 25.61
C VAL A 235 -9.30 12.32 26.70
N ALA A 236 -9.54 12.70 27.95
CA ALA A 236 -9.54 11.79 29.09
C ALA A 236 -10.57 10.65 28.97
N THR A 237 -11.80 10.98 28.53
CA THR A 237 -12.86 9.97 28.35
C THR A 237 -12.54 9.05 27.19
N ALA A 238 -12.01 9.55 26.09
CA ALA A 238 -11.61 8.76 24.92
C ALA A 238 -10.41 7.86 25.24
N ALA A 239 -9.39 8.39 25.92
CA ALA A 239 -8.21 7.63 26.33
C ALA A 239 -8.57 6.48 27.25
N ARG A 240 -9.45 6.72 28.25
CA ARG A 240 -9.95 5.67 29.16
C ARG A 240 -10.73 4.61 28.42
N ALA A 241 -11.63 4.99 27.51
CA ALA A 241 -12.43 4.02 26.74
C ALA A 241 -11.58 3.14 25.85
N LEU A 242 -10.46 3.65 25.32
CA LEU A 242 -9.54 2.92 24.45
C LEU A 242 -8.39 2.24 25.23
N ASN A 243 -8.39 2.35 26.57
CA ASN A 243 -7.35 1.82 27.46
C ASN A 243 -5.93 2.28 27.06
N ILE A 244 -5.77 3.58 26.79
CA ILE A 244 -4.50 4.23 26.47
C ILE A 244 -4.30 5.46 27.34
N SER A 245 -3.06 5.96 27.42
CA SER A 245 -2.80 7.23 28.10
C SER A 245 -3.24 8.42 27.26
N GLU A 246 -3.59 9.55 27.90
CA GLU A 246 -3.91 10.80 27.22
C GLU A 246 -2.76 11.30 26.36
N ARG A 247 -1.51 11.19 26.86
CA ARG A 247 -0.31 11.53 26.08
C ARG A 247 -0.20 10.73 24.80
N TYR A 248 -0.40 9.41 24.88
CA TYR A 248 -0.36 8.54 23.70
C TYR A 248 -1.50 8.85 22.73
N LEU A 249 -2.68 9.23 23.24
CA LEU A 249 -3.79 9.68 22.40
C LEU A 249 -3.43 10.95 21.63
N HIS A 250 -2.79 11.93 22.29
CA HIS A 250 -2.28 13.13 21.63
C HIS A 250 -1.25 12.80 20.53
N ASP A 251 -0.31 11.87 20.81
CA ASP A 251 0.70 11.42 19.83
C ASP A 251 0.05 10.72 18.61
N LEU A 252 -1.04 9.98 18.81
CA LEU A 252 -1.81 9.35 17.72
C LEU A 252 -2.52 10.39 16.85
N ILE A 253 -3.09 11.42 17.46
CA ILE A 253 -3.83 12.47 16.75
C ILE A 253 -2.86 13.37 15.98
N ALA A 254 -1.68 13.67 16.52
CA ALA A 254 -0.68 14.51 15.85
C ALA A 254 -0.32 14.01 14.43
N GLU A 255 -0.40 12.70 14.20
CA GLU A 255 -0.17 12.09 12.88
C GLU A 255 -1.24 12.47 11.84
N THR A 256 -2.43 12.87 12.28
CA THR A 256 -3.53 13.25 11.37
C THR A 256 -3.48 14.70 10.90
N GLY A 257 -2.60 15.52 11.49
CA GLY A 257 -2.55 16.97 11.26
C GLY A 257 -3.71 17.76 11.84
N GLU A 258 -4.62 17.11 12.61
CA GLU A 258 -5.75 17.75 13.30
C GLU A 258 -5.56 17.62 14.82
N SER A 259 -6.12 18.53 15.61
CA SER A 259 -6.26 18.37 17.06
C SER A 259 -7.51 17.54 17.41
N PHE A 260 -7.55 17.00 18.63
CA PHE A 260 -8.75 16.30 19.13
C PHE A 260 -10.02 17.17 19.03
N THR A 261 -9.90 18.43 19.40
CA THR A 261 -11.01 19.37 19.36
C THR A 261 -11.48 19.64 17.93
N GLU A 262 -10.57 19.76 16.98
CA GLU A 262 -10.90 19.93 15.56
C GLU A 262 -11.61 18.70 15.00
N MET A 263 -11.13 17.48 15.29
CA MET A 263 -11.79 16.25 14.87
C MET A 263 -13.21 16.14 15.42
N VAL A 264 -13.41 16.40 16.72
CA VAL A 264 -14.73 16.35 17.36
C VAL A 264 -15.65 17.44 16.81
N ASN A 265 -15.17 18.67 16.66
CA ASN A 265 -15.95 19.76 16.11
C ASN A 265 -16.38 19.50 14.66
N ARG A 266 -15.49 18.94 13.86
CA ARG A 266 -15.81 18.54 12.48
C ARG A 266 -16.97 17.54 12.45
N LEU A 267 -16.92 16.47 13.24
CA LEU A 267 -17.97 15.46 13.31
C LEU A 267 -19.29 16.02 13.81
N ARG A 268 -19.23 16.94 14.81
CA ARG A 268 -20.42 17.62 15.34
C ARG A 268 -21.06 18.55 14.31
N LEU A 269 -20.25 19.29 13.55
CA LEU A 269 -20.75 20.15 12.47
C LEU A 269 -21.38 19.35 11.33
N GLU A 270 -20.78 18.23 10.96
CA GLU A 270 -21.35 17.31 9.96
C GLU A 270 -22.67 16.70 10.40
N ARG A 271 -22.80 16.38 11.71
CA ARG A 271 -24.08 15.94 12.28
C ARG A 271 -25.12 17.08 12.28
N ALA A 272 -24.73 18.28 12.71
CA ALA A 272 -25.62 19.45 12.72
C ALA A 272 -26.11 19.77 11.31
N CYS A 273 -25.23 19.73 10.31
CA CYS A 273 -25.59 19.93 8.92
C CYS A 273 -26.63 18.90 8.45
N ARG A 274 -26.41 17.61 8.71
CA ARG A 274 -27.40 16.56 8.38
C ARG A 274 -28.74 16.79 9.05
N LEU A 275 -28.78 17.21 10.32
CA LEU A 275 -30.03 17.53 11.02
C LEU A 275 -30.73 18.76 10.43
N LEU A 276 -29.98 19.77 9.97
CA LEU A 276 -30.53 20.95 9.29
C LEU A 276 -31.13 20.60 7.92
N CYS A 277 -30.56 19.66 7.20
CA CYS A 277 -31.05 19.18 5.90
C CYS A 277 -32.21 18.16 6.02
N ASP A 278 -32.43 17.53 7.18
CA ASP A 278 -33.49 16.51 7.33
C ASP A 278 -34.86 17.17 7.43
N PRO A 279 -35.79 16.92 6.46
CA PRO A 279 -37.13 17.45 6.48
C PRO A 279 -37.93 17.06 7.73
N ARG A 280 -37.64 15.90 8.34
CA ARG A 280 -38.29 15.40 9.56
C ARG A 280 -37.91 16.23 10.79
N GLN A 281 -36.77 16.93 10.73
CA GLN A 281 -36.22 17.73 11.83
C GLN A 281 -36.46 19.24 11.67
N ARG A 282 -37.29 19.65 10.71
CA ARG A 282 -37.61 21.08 10.45
C ARG A 282 -38.22 21.82 11.65
N HIS A 283 -38.86 21.09 12.55
CA HIS A 283 -39.49 21.65 13.77
C HIS A 283 -38.43 22.05 14.84
N LEU A 284 -37.23 21.48 14.81
CA LEU A 284 -36.19 21.77 15.82
C LEU A 284 -35.62 23.17 15.63
N ARG A 285 -35.41 23.88 16.73
CA ARG A 285 -34.71 25.19 16.76
C ARG A 285 -33.20 24.99 16.56
N ILE A 286 -32.49 26.00 16.07
CA ILE A 286 -31.04 25.96 15.85
C ILE A 286 -30.29 25.56 17.13
N GLY A 287 -30.71 26.07 18.30
CA GLY A 287 -30.12 25.67 19.59
C GLY A 287 -30.29 24.19 19.91
N GLU A 288 -31.48 23.64 19.63
CA GLU A 288 -31.75 22.19 19.85
C GLU A 288 -30.89 21.31 18.95
N ILE A 289 -30.70 21.71 17.69
CA ILE A 289 -29.79 21.03 16.75
C ILE A 289 -28.35 21.10 17.21
N ALA A 290 -27.88 22.27 17.68
CA ALA A 290 -26.55 22.44 18.24
C ALA A 290 -26.32 21.51 19.44
N PHE A 291 -27.25 21.47 20.41
CA PHE A 291 -27.16 20.57 21.57
C PHE A 291 -27.27 19.10 21.18
N ALA A 292 -28.17 18.72 20.28
CA ALA A 292 -28.29 17.37 19.79
C ALA A 292 -27.02 16.89 19.03
N SER A 293 -26.24 17.83 18.51
CA SER A 293 -24.96 17.58 17.86
C SER A 293 -23.77 17.56 18.83
N GLY A 294 -23.99 17.86 20.12
CA GLY A 294 -22.98 17.78 21.17
C GLY A 294 -22.33 19.12 21.51
N PHE A 295 -22.77 20.24 20.97
CA PHE A 295 -22.29 21.57 21.38
C PHE A 295 -22.96 22.05 22.66
N ASN A 296 -22.19 22.59 23.59
CA ASN A 296 -22.70 23.15 24.85
C ASN A 296 -22.87 24.68 24.78
N ASP A 297 -22.33 25.32 23.77
CA ASP A 297 -22.34 26.77 23.56
C ASP A 297 -22.82 27.09 22.14
N LEU A 298 -23.96 27.79 22.08
CA LEU A 298 -24.61 28.16 20.82
C LEU A 298 -23.80 29.22 20.06
N SER A 299 -23.15 30.13 20.74
CA SER A 299 -22.31 31.16 20.10
C SER A 299 -21.08 30.55 19.46
N TYR A 300 -20.44 29.61 20.16
CA TYR A 300 -19.32 28.83 19.64
C TYR A 300 -19.72 28.00 18.42
N PHE A 301 -20.87 27.32 18.51
CA PHE A 301 -21.44 26.56 17.37
C PHE A 301 -21.65 27.45 16.14
N ASN A 302 -22.36 28.58 16.29
CA ASN A 302 -22.65 29.50 15.20
C ASN A 302 -21.40 30.01 14.50
N ARG A 303 -20.34 30.36 15.28
CA ARG A 303 -19.05 30.81 14.76
C ARG A 303 -18.35 29.70 13.96
N LEU A 304 -18.31 28.44 14.48
CA LEU A 304 -17.67 27.31 13.80
C LEU A 304 -18.44 26.93 12.55
N PHE A 305 -19.77 26.92 12.61
CA PHE A 305 -20.63 26.59 11.49
C PHE A 305 -20.44 27.57 10.34
N ARG A 306 -20.47 28.88 10.63
CA ARG A 306 -20.24 29.94 9.64
C ARG A 306 -18.84 29.84 9.04
N ARG A 307 -17.81 29.54 9.84
CA ARG A 307 -16.45 29.35 9.33
C ARG A 307 -16.33 28.18 8.38
N ARG A 308 -17.07 27.09 8.61
CA ARG A 308 -16.98 25.87 7.78
C ARG A 308 -17.86 25.93 6.53
N PHE A 309 -19.08 26.45 6.65
CA PHE A 309 -20.07 26.42 5.58
C PHE A 309 -20.32 27.78 4.93
N GLY A 310 -19.63 28.84 5.34
CA GLY A 310 -19.72 30.20 4.77
C GLY A 310 -20.92 31.00 5.23
N GLU A 311 -21.94 30.39 5.83
CA GLU A 311 -23.19 31.03 6.26
C GLU A 311 -23.66 30.60 7.66
N THR A 312 -24.68 31.27 8.19
CA THR A 312 -25.21 30.95 9.52
C THR A 312 -26.09 29.66 9.45
N PRO A 313 -26.21 28.89 10.55
CA PRO A 313 -27.12 27.75 10.60
C PRO A 313 -28.57 28.09 10.26
N GLY A 314 -29.02 29.29 10.60
CA GLY A 314 -30.37 29.78 10.30
C GLY A 314 -30.59 29.96 8.80
N THR A 315 -29.65 30.65 8.13
CA THR A 315 -29.69 30.87 6.68
C THR A 315 -29.58 29.51 5.96
N PHE A 316 -28.68 28.65 6.43
CA PHE A 316 -28.48 27.30 5.89
C PHE A 316 -29.77 26.46 5.93
N LYS A 317 -30.52 26.54 7.04
CA LYS A 317 -31.79 25.81 7.24
C LYS A 317 -32.91 26.29 6.33
N THR A 318 -32.95 27.58 6.00
CA THR A 318 -34.01 28.19 5.16
C THR A 318 -33.71 28.12 3.66
N GLY A 319 -32.44 27.79 3.28
CA GLY A 319 -32.03 27.66 1.90
C GLY A 319 -32.77 26.51 1.20
N ALA A 320 -33.35 26.79 0.03
CA ALA A 320 -34.10 25.80 -0.76
C ALA A 320 -33.16 24.74 -1.34
N HIS A 321 -33.53 23.44 -1.23
CA HIS A 321 -32.88 22.26 -1.87
C HIS A 321 -31.45 21.91 -1.43
N ARG A 322 -31.16 21.96 -0.13
CA ARG A 322 -29.88 21.42 0.38
C ARG A 322 -29.98 19.91 0.61
N THR A 323 -28.94 19.19 0.15
CA THR A 323 -28.83 17.73 0.27
C THR A 323 -27.80 17.36 1.35
N PRO A 324 -27.83 16.13 1.88
CA PRO A 324 -26.80 15.63 2.78
C PRO A 324 -25.37 15.68 2.18
N GLU A 325 -25.24 15.77 0.86
CA GLU A 325 -23.97 15.89 0.14
C GLU A 325 -23.29 17.25 0.37
N ASP A 326 -24.07 18.31 0.61
CA ASP A 326 -23.58 19.65 0.97
C ASP A 326 -22.92 19.68 2.35
N CYS A 327 -23.03 18.59 3.12
CA CYS A 327 -22.43 18.43 4.46
C CYS A 327 -21.02 17.84 4.42
N GLY A 328 -20.47 17.51 3.23
CA GLY A 328 -19.14 16.97 3.03
C GLY A 328 -18.02 17.99 3.31
N PRO A 329 -16.74 17.55 3.29
CA PRO A 329 -15.62 18.48 3.33
C PRO A 329 -15.70 19.43 2.14
N PRO A 330 -15.40 20.74 2.30
CA PRO A 330 -15.33 21.66 1.18
C PRO A 330 -14.29 21.13 0.18
N ASP A 331 -14.68 21.09 -1.10
CA ASP A 331 -13.75 20.78 -2.19
C ASP A 331 -12.59 21.80 -2.10
N ARG A 332 -11.35 21.31 -2.08
CA ARG A 332 -10.14 22.15 -1.96
C ARG A 332 -9.84 22.89 -3.27
N ARG A 333 -10.84 23.41 -3.93
CA ARG A 333 -10.70 24.30 -5.09
C ARG A 333 -11.25 25.66 -4.69
N ASP A 334 -10.30 26.58 -4.63
CA ASP A 334 -10.34 28.04 -4.48
C ASP A 334 -10.01 28.58 -3.08
N PRO A 335 -8.87 29.29 -2.97
CA PRO A 335 -8.66 30.22 -1.87
C PRO A 335 -9.58 31.44 -2.08
N PRO A 336 -10.24 31.98 -1.04
CA PRO A 336 -11.03 33.18 -1.19
C PRO A 336 -10.13 34.38 -1.45
N GLY A 337 -10.37 35.05 -2.60
CA GLY A 337 -10.08 36.47 -2.78
C GLY A 337 -8.62 36.86 -2.95
N ALA A 338 -8.09 36.78 -4.18
CA ALA A 338 -7.09 37.73 -4.61
C ALA A 338 -7.76 39.12 -4.66
N LEU A 339 -7.40 39.98 -3.74
CA LEU A 339 -7.69 41.44 -3.80
C LEU A 339 -7.00 41.98 -5.03
N ASP A 340 -7.82 42.39 -6.00
CA ASP A 340 -7.45 43.21 -7.14
C ASP A 340 -6.87 44.53 -6.64
N ILE A 341 -5.54 44.65 -6.63
CA ILE A 341 -4.87 45.93 -6.38
C ILE A 341 -4.70 46.55 -7.76
N GLY A 342 -5.69 47.40 -8.10
CA GLY A 342 -5.59 48.28 -9.25
C GLY A 342 -4.34 49.17 -9.17
N HIS A 343 -3.57 49.16 -10.22
CA HIS A 343 -2.56 50.17 -10.50
C HIS A 343 -3.20 51.31 -11.33
N ASP A 344 -3.27 52.47 -10.69
CA ASP A 344 -3.16 53.75 -11.36
C ASP A 344 -1.69 54.18 -11.43
#